data_69abb18291551d00ca5c780094261c5f
#
_entry.id   69abb18291551d00ca5c780094261c5f
#
_cell.length_a   1.000
_cell.length_b   1.000
_cell.length_c   1.000
_cell.angle_alpha   90.00
_cell.angle_beta   90.00
_cell.angle_gamma   90.00
#
_symmetry.space_group_name_H-M   'P 1'
#
loop_
_entity.id
_entity.type
_entity.pdbx_description
1 polymer ?
#
loop_
_entity_poly.entity_id
_entity_poly.type
_entity_poly.pdbx_seq_one_letter_code
_entity_poly.pdbx_strand_id
1 'polypeptide(L)'
;MYKIIIFIILTIFFSKESFSEKNYFLMLKNKKVNVRYGPDLNSPIKYIYKKKFLPVKVIDKKENFRRIVDIKNNTGWIHFSQLSKGNSFILMEDRLLFSKPTKYSKPILKISKGRLLVIKKCKDKWCKVKTEKYIGWLKTKNVWGSIN
;
A
#
# COMPACT_ATOMS: atom_id res chain seq x y z
N MET A 1 -4.93 46.87 37.83
CA MET A 1 -4.97 45.38 37.85
C MET A 1 -5.70 44.72 36.68
N TYR A 2 -6.34 45.44 35.76
CA TYR A 2 -7.08 44.85 34.61
C TYR A 2 -6.24 44.66 33.32
N LYS A 3 -5.02 45.18 33.23
CA LYS A 3 -4.19 45.09 32.01
C LYS A 3 -3.39 43.79 31.86
N ILE A 4 -3.26 42.99 32.90
CA ILE A 4 -2.48 41.72 32.87
C ILE A 4 -3.35 40.52 32.44
N ILE A 5 -4.66 40.60 32.64
CA ILE A 5 -5.59 39.47 32.35
C ILE A 5 -5.85 39.31 30.84
N ILE A 6 -5.74 40.38 30.05
CA ILE A 6 -6.00 40.34 28.60
C ILE A 6 -4.85 39.65 27.82
N PHE A 7 -3.63 39.61 28.35
CA PHE A 7 -2.49 39.01 27.65
C PHE A 7 -2.43 37.48 27.78
N ILE A 8 -3.15 36.88 28.75
CA ILE A 8 -3.15 35.40 28.97
C ILE A 8 -4.17 34.68 28.09
N ILE A 9 -5.19 35.38 27.58
CA ILE A 9 -6.26 34.77 26.77
C ILE A 9 -5.87 34.57 25.29
N LEU A 10 -4.79 35.27 24.81
CA LEU A 10 -4.43 35.22 23.38
C LEU A 10 -3.46 34.10 22.99
N THR A 11 -3.01 33.27 23.93
CA THR A 11 -2.03 32.21 23.64
C THR A 11 -2.63 30.80 23.48
N ILE A 12 -3.97 30.65 23.56
CA ILE A 12 -4.62 29.31 23.59
C ILE A 12 -5.10 28.82 22.22
N PHE A 13 -4.96 29.59 21.14
CA PHE A 13 -5.54 29.19 19.85
C PHE A 13 -4.52 28.96 18.72
N PHE A 14 -3.54 28.09 18.92
CA PHE A 14 -2.83 27.48 17.78
C PHE A 14 -2.39 26.05 18.08
N SER A 15 -3.31 25.19 18.51
CA SER A 15 -3.14 23.77 18.29
C SER A 15 -3.46 23.49 16.82
N LYS A 16 -2.44 23.51 15.96
CA LYS A 16 -2.54 22.90 14.64
C LYS A 16 -2.84 21.42 14.89
N GLU A 17 -4.09 21.01 14.71
CA GLU A 17 -4.40 19.60 14.57
C GLU A 17 -3.60 19.10 13.38
N SER A 18 -2.55 18.35 13.67
CA SER A 18 -1.81 17.59 12.67
C SER A 18 -2.77 16.52 12.16
N PHE A 19 -3.44 16.81 11.05
CA PHE A 19 -4.25 15.81 10.34
C PHE A 19 -3.28 14.76 9.80
N SER A 20 -3.06 13.71 10.60
CA SER A 20 -2.30 12.54 10.14
C SER A 20 -3.07 11.91 8.98
N GLU A 21 -2.65 12.18 7.76
CA GLU A 21 -3.24 11.55 6.58
C GLU A 21 -3.13 10.04 6.73
N LYS A 22 -4.28 9.35 6.75
CA LYS A 22 -4.34 7.91 6.96
C LYS A 22 -3.49 7.18 5.93
N ASN A 23 -2.54 6.41 6.39
CA ASN A 23 -1.72 5.56 5.52
C ASN A 23 -2.58 4.68 4.60
N TYR A 24 -2.25 4.62 3.33
CA TYR A 24 -2.98 3.86 2.32
C TYR A 24 -2.03 3.10 1.39
N PHE A 25 -2.57 2.13 0.65
CA PHE A 25 -1.78 1.36 -0.29
C PHE A 25 -1.96 1.84 -1.73
N LEU A 26 -0.85 1.85 -2.45
CA LEU A 26 -0.80 1.94 -3.91
C LEU A 26 -0.01 0.73 -4.43
N MET A 27 0.00 0.55 -5.74
CA MET A 27 0.84 -0.46 -6.38
C MET A 27 1.72 0.16 -7.47
N LEU A 28 2.83 -0.48 -7.76
CA LEU A 28 3.73 -0.07 -8.84
C LEU A 28 3.05 -0.28 -10.19
N LYS A 29 2.93 0.79 -10.97
CA LYS A 29 2.30 0.79 -12.31
C LYS A 29 3.19 0.14 -13.35
N ASN A 30 4.50 0.32 -13.24
CA ASN A 30 5.48 -0.10 -14.21
C ASN A 30 6.34 -1.27 -13.71
N LYS A 31 6.95 -2.01 -14.64
CA LYS A 31 7.88 -3.09 -14.29
C LYS A 31 9.16 -2.56 -13.64
N LYS A 32 9.63 -1.37 -14.05
CA LYS A 32 10.79 -0.67 -13.50
C LYS A 32 10.34 0.66 -12.89
N VAL A 33 10.61 0.88 -11.59
CA VAL A 33 10.22 2.06 -10.84
C VAL A 33 11.38 2.55 -10.00
N ASN A 34 11.77 3.81 -10.21
CA ASN A 34 12.84 4.45 -9.47
C ASN A 34 12.34 4.92 -8.10
N VAL A 35 13.07 4.56 -7.05
CA VAL A 35 12.89 5.07 -5.69
C VAL A 35 14.04 6.02 -5.37
N ARG A 36 13.74 7.21 -4.89
CA ARG A 36 14.71 8.28 -4.67
C ARG A 36 14.89 8.57 -3.18
N TYR A 37 16.02 9.22 -2.86
CA TYR A 37 16.28 9.69 -1.49
C TYR A 37 15.37 10.85 -1.08
N GLY A 38 14.95 11.71 -2.01
CA GLY A 38 14.12 12.89 -1.78
C GLY A 38 12.96 13.01 -2.77
N PRO A 39 11.99 13.91 -2.48
CA PRO A 39 10.81 14.15 -3.30
C PRO A 39 11.09 15.12 -4.45
N ASP A 40 12.09 14.82 -5.27
CA ASP A 40 12.53 15.64 -6.39
C ASP A 40 13.09 14.74 -7.51
N LEU A 41 12.92 15.16 -8.78
CA LEU A 41 13.48 14.46 -9.93
C LEU A 41 15.02 14.49 -9.97
N ASN A 42 15.64 15.53 -9.38
CA ASN A 42 17.08 15.66 -9.26
C ASN A 42 17.66 14.87 -8.08
N SER A 43 16.82 14.43 -7.14
CA SER A 43 17.26 13.59 -6.02
C SER A 43 17.83 12.26 -6.55
N PRO A 44 18.99 11.81 -6.03
CA PRO A 44 19.61 10.56 -6.45
C PRO A 44 18.66 9.37 -6.33
N ILE A 45 18.78 8.40 -7.23
CA ILE A 45 18.08 7.12 -7.15
C ILE A 45 18.69 6.31 -6.02
N LYS A 46 17.86 5.89 -5.07
CA LYS A 46 18.23 5.06 -3.92
C LYS A 46 18.31 3.59 -4.31
N TYR A 47 17.26 3.12 -5.02
CA TYR A 47 17.17 1.78 -5.62
C TYR A 47 16.05 1.75 -6.67
N ILE A 48 15.93 0.61 -7.37
CA ILE A 48 14.95 0.42 -8.43
C ILE A 48 14.16 -0.85 -8.17
N TYR A 49 12.84 -0.73 -8.10
CA TYR A 49 11.97 -1.90 -8.16
C TYR A 49 11.88 -2.45 -9.57
N LYS A 50 11.92 -3.77 -9.69
CA LYS A 50 11.78 -4.49 -10.98
C LYS A 50 10.56 -5.40 -11.02
N LYS A 51 9.48 -5.04 -10.30
CA LYS A 51 8.29 -5.87 -10.19
C LYS A 51 7.01 -5.04 -10.30
N LYS A 52 6.28 -5.20 -11.42
CA LYS A 52 4.96 -4.59 -11.62
C LYS A 52 3.96 -5.10 -10.58
N PHE A 53 2.99 -4.26 -10.21
CA PHE A 53 1.93 -4.54 -9.24
C PHE A 53 2.38 -4.74 -7.79
N LEU A 54 3.65 -4.48 -7.48
CA LEU A 54 4.11 -4.56 -6.09
C LEU A 54 3.35 -3.57 -5.22
N PRO A 55 2.64 -4.01 -4.16
CA PRO A 55 1.96 -3.10 -3.25
C PRO A 55 2.95 -2.40 -2.33
N VAL A 56 2.79 -1.09 -2.20
CA VAL A 56 3.56 -0.23 -1.32
C VAL A 56 2.61 0.61 -0.47
N LYS A 57 2.95 0.81 0.79
CA LYS A 57 2.19 1.66 1.70
C LYS A 57 2.71 3.09 1.58
N VAL A 58 1.83 4.03 1.30
CA VAL A 58 2.15 5.46 1.30
C VAL A 58 2.08 5.95 2.74
N ILE A 59 3.15 6.58 3.19
CA ILE A 59 3.31 7.10 4.55
C ILE A 59 3.48 8.62 4.59
N ASP A 60 3.75 9.24 3.44
CA ASP A 60 3.89 10.69 3.32
C ASP A 60 3.71 11.13 1.86
N LYS A 61 3.41 12.40 1.63
CA LYS A 61 3.32 12.99 0.30
C LYS A 61 3.96 14.37 0.28
N LYS A 62 4.62 14.68 -0.81
CA LYS A 62 5.10 16.04 -1.12
C LYS A 62 4.95 16.27 -2.61
N GLU A 63 4.14 17.25 -2.99
CA GLU A 63 3.84 17.56 -4.40
C GLU A 63 3.50 16.29 -5.21
N ASN A 64 4.28 16.02 -6.27
CA ASN A 64 4.10 14.89 -7.16
C ASN A 64 4.79 13.60 -6.66
N PHE A 65 5.29 13.59 -5.42
CA PHE A 65 5.96 12.43 -4.85
C PHE A 65 5.19 11.81 -3.70
N ARG A 66 5.39 10.50 -3.53
CA ARG A 66 4.87 9.72 -2.40
C ARG A 66 6.03 9.03 -1.70
N ARG A 67 6.14 9.25 -0.40
CA ARG A 67 7.04 8.46 0.43
C ARG A 67 6.38 7.13 0.72
N ILE A 68 7.06 6.06 0.37
CA ILE A 68 6.53 4.71 0.52
C ILE A 68 7.34 3.90 1.50
N VAL A 69 6.70 2.84 2.01
CA VAL A 69 7.36 1.72 2.68
C VAL A 69 6.88 0.42 2.05
N ASP A 70 7.78 -0.51 1.80
CA ASP A 70 7.46 -1.84 1.31
C ASP A 70 7.35 -2.88 2.45
N ILE A 71 6.98 -4.11 2.10
CA ILE A 71 6.83 -5.22 3.06
C ILE A 71 8.12 -5.56 3.84
N LYS A 72 9.28 -5.15 3.32
CA LYS A 72 10.60 -5.34 3.96
C LYS A 72 11.08 -4.11 4.71
N ASN A 73 10.20 -3.11 4.93
CA ASN A 73 10.51 -1.82 5.55
C ASN A 73 11.51 -0.94 4.76
N ASN A 74 11.73 -1.19 3.48
CA ASN A 74 12.49 -0.25 2.65
C ASN A 74 11.64 0.98 2.36
N THR A 75 12.23 2.17 2.49
CA THR A 75 11.56 3.46 2.30
C THR A 75 12.24 4.31 1.24
N GLY A 76 11.47 5.21 0.64
CA GLY A 76 11.97 6.21 -0.29
C GLY A 76 10.83 6.91 -1.02
N TRP A 77 11.17 7.78 -1.96
CA TRP A 77 10.24 8.61 -2.68
C TRP A 77 10.04 8.11 -4.10
N ILE A 78 8.78 7.98 -4.52
CA ILE A 78 8.37 7.59 -5.87
C ILE A 78 7.51 8.70 -6.45
N HIS A 79 7.75 9.08 -7.70
CA HIS A 79 6.88 9.99 -8.43
C HIS A 79 5.52 9.34 -8.65
N PHE A 80 4.42 10.05 -8.41
CA PHE A 80 3.08 9.45 -8.38
C PHE A 80 2.64 8.84 -9.71
N SER A 81 3.17 9.33 -10.85
CA SER A 81 2.88 8.75 -12.17
C SER A 81 3.32 7.28 -12.33
N GLN A 82 4.23 6.82 -11.47
CA GLN A 82 4.70 5.42 -11.44
C GLN A 82 3.88 4.54 -10.49
N LEU A 83 2.88 5.12 -9.84
CA LEU A 83 1.97 4.46 -8.90
C LEU A 83 0.55 4.41 -9.47
N SER A 84 -0.24 3.48 -9.01
CA SER A 84 -1.68 3.37 -9.33
C SER A 84 -2.45 2.86 -8.13
N LYS A 85 -3.79 3.02 -8.15
CA LYS A 85 -4.66 2.43 -7.13
C LYS A 85 -4.41 0.94 -7.03
N GLY A 86 -4.38 0.42 -5.80
CA GLY A 86 -3.97 -0.93 -5.53
C GLY A 86 -5.07 -1.96 -5.86
N ASN A 87 -4.71 -2.96 -6.66
CA ASN A 87 -5.48 -4.18 -6.89
C ASN A 87 -4.60 -5.40 -6.68
N SER A 88 -3.68 -5.33 -5.72
CA SER A 88 -2.73 -6.39 -5.46
C SER A 88 -2.38 -6.46 -3.98
N PHE A 89 -1.97 -7.64 -3.56
CA PHE A 89 -1.45 -7.88 -2.23
C PHE A 89 -0.40 -8.99 -2.22
N ILE A 90 0.36 -9.05 -1.13
CA ILE A 90 1.32 -10.12 -0.85
C ILE A 90 0.77 -10.96 0.30
N LEU A 91 0.82 -12.27 0.18
CA LEU A 91 0.42 -13.19 1.24
C LEU A 91 1.42 -13.12 2.41
N MET A 92 0.90 -12.96 3.63
CA MET A 92 1.68 -12.99 4.85
C MET A 92 1.77 -14.38 5.47
N GLU A 93 1.04 -15.35 4.91
CA GLU A 93 1.04 -16.77 5.27
C GLU A 93 0.65 -17.63 4.07
N ASP A 94 0.90 -18.94 4.15
CA ASP A 94 0.49 -19.89 3.11
C ASP A 94 -1.03 -19.97 2.99
N ARG A 95 -1.56 -20.07 1.76
CA ARG A 95 -3.00 -20.10 1.49
C ARG A 95 -3.35 -21.10 0.41
N LEU A 96 -4.52 -21.73 0.55
CA LEU A 96 -5.12 -22.51 -0.52
C LEU A 96 -5.88 -21.59 -1.48
N LEU A 97 -5.70 -21.84 -2.77
CA LEU A 97 -6.47 -21.24 -3.85
C LEU A 97 -7.59 -22.21 -4.21
N PHE A 98 -8.82 -21.73 -4.27
CA PHE A 98 -10.01 -22.52 -4.52
C PHE A 98 -10.67 -22.17 -5.86
N SER A 99 -11.40 -23.10 -6.43
CA SER A 99 -12.16 -22.91 -7.68
C SER A 99 -13.36 -21.97 -7.52
N LYS A 100 -13.98 -21.95 -6.31
CA LYS A 100 -15.13 -21.10 -5.95
C LYS A 100 -14.87 -20.38 -4.61
N PRO A 101 -15.61 -19.30 -4.29
CA PRO A 101 -15.43 -18.55 -3.03
C PRO A 101 -16.04 -19.28 -1.82
N THR A 102 -15.62 -20.49 -1.59
CA THR A 102 -16.02 -21.32 -0.45
C THR A 102 -14.93 -22.34 -0.10
N LYS A 103 -14.76 -22.62 1.19
CA LYS A 103 -13.82 -23.64 1.68
C LYS A 103 -14.19 -25.09 1.28
N TYR A 104 -15.42 -25.30 0.85
CA TYR A 104 -15.94 -26.61 0.42
C TYR A 104 -15.71 -26.89 -1.07
N SER A 105 -15.20 -25.90 -1.82
CA SER A 105 -14.90 -26.11 -3.23
C SER A 105 -13.54 -26.80 -3.41
N LYS A 106 -13.31 -27.30 -4.62
CA LYS A 106 -12.05 -27.97 -4.98
C LYS A 106 -10.88 -27.01 -4.80
N PRO A 107 -9.85 -27.35 -4.00
CA PRO A 107 -8.60 -26.60 -3.98
C PRO A 107 -7.85 -26.79 -5.31
N ILE A 108 -7.28 -25.70 -5.84
CA ILE A 108 -6.51 -25.70 -7.09
C ILE A 108 -5.04 -25.96 -6.76
N LEU A 109 -4.49 -25.16 -5.82
CA LEU A 109 -3.11 -25.27 -5.35
C LEU A 109 -2.92 -24.55 -4.01
N LYS A 110 -1.80 -24.84 -3.36
CA LYS A 110 -1.30 -24.09 -2.21
C LYS A 110 -0.36 -22.97 -2.69
N ILE A 111 -0.59 -21.75 -2.23
CA ILE A 111 0.24 -20.60 -2.54
C ILE A 111 1.05 -20.23 -1.29
N SER A 112 2.36 -20.14 -1.44
CA SER A 112 3.26 -19.84 -0.31
C SER A 112 3.21 -18.37 0.08
N LYS A 113 3.49 -18.09 1.35
CA LYS A 113 3.79 -16.77 1.90
C LYS A 113 4.76 -16.00 0.97
N GLY A 114 4.61 -14.69 0.89
CA GLY A 114 5.45 -13.80 0.06
C GLY A 114 5.06 -13.73 -1.41
N ARG A 115 4.09 -14.52 -1.86
CA ARG A 115 3.61 -14.47 -3.25
C ARG A 115 2.74 -13.23 -3.48
N LEU A 116 3.05 -12.49 -4.55
CA LEU A 116 2.25 -11.37 -5.04
C LEU A 116 1.06 -11.90 -5.84
N LEU A 117 -0.13 -11.41 -5.51
CA LEU A 117 -1.39 -11.75 -6.16
C LEU A 117 -2.09 -10.49 -6.66
N VAL A 118 -2.63 -10.56 -7.89
CA VAL A 118 -3.41 -9.48 -8.50
C VAL A 118 -4.90 -9.80 -8.37
N ILE A 119 -5.66 -8.87 -7.80
CA ILE A 119 -7.10 -9.00 -7.59
C ILE A 119 -7.84 -8.81 -8.92
N LYS A 120 -8.78 -9.67 -9.21
CA LYS A 120 -9.73 -9.57 -10.32
C LYS A 120 -11.09 -9.06 -9.84
N LYS A 121 -11.60 -9.61 -8.76
CA LYS A 121 -12.83 -9.19 -8.08
C LYS A 121 -12.88 -9.77 -6.67
N CYS A 122 -13.63 -9.12 -5.80
CA CYS A 122 -13.90 -9.63 -4.46
C CYS A 122 -15.40 -9.83 -4.23
N LYS A 123 -15.74 -10.78 -3.38
CA LYS A 123 -17.08 -11.04 -2.85
C LYS A 123 -16.93 -11.38 -1.37
N ASP A 124 -17.45 -10.53 -0.51
CA ASP A 124 -17.28 -10.62 0.95
C ASP A 124 -15.78 -10.72 1.33
N LYS A 125 -15.42 -11.76 2.08
CA LYS A 125 -14.03 -12.01 2.52
C LYS A 125 -13.19 -12.80 1.50
N TRP A 126 -13.72 -13.07 0.30
CA TRP A 126 -13.07 -13.84 -0.75
C TRP A 126 -12.70 -12.95 -1.92
N CYS A 127 -11.49 -13.08 -2.43
CA CYS A 127 -11.09 -12.43 -3.68
C CYS A 127 -10.66 -13.45 -4.72
N LYS A 128 -11.15 -13.24 -5.95
CA LYS A 128 -10.63 -13.93 -7.14
C LYS A 128 -9.33 -13.26 -7.53
N VAL A 129 -8.26 -14.00 -7.51
CA VAL A 129 -6.91 -13.50 -7.76
C VAL A 129 -6.25 -14.23 -8.90
N LYS A 130 -5.27 -13.57 -9.50
CA LYS A 130 -4.37 -14.14 -10.50
C LYS A 130 -2.94 -14.17 -9.95
N THR A 131 -2.27 -15.32 -10.10
CA THR A 131 -0.85 -15.47 -9.90
C THR A 131 -0.27 -16.24 -11.08
N GLU A 132 0.71 -15.68 -11.79
CA GLU A 132 1.29 -16.27 -13.00
C GLU A 132 0.20 -16.82 -13.95
N LYS A 133 0.07 -18.15 -14.07
CA LYS A 133 -0.93 -18.84 -14.91
C LYS A 133 -2.20 -19.29 -14.17
N TYR A 134 -2.24 -19.19 -12.84
CA TYR A 134 -3.37 -19.66 -12.05
C TYR A 134 -4.33 -18.54 -11.69
N ILE A 135 -5.63 -18.86 -11.73
CA ILE A 135 -6.71 -17.96 -11.29
C ILE A 135 -7.62 -18.74 -10.36
N GLY A 136 -7.99 -18.17 -9.23
CA GLY A 136 -8.90 -18.80 -8.28
C GLY A 136 -9.27 -17.88 -7.14
N TRP A 137 -9.92 -18.41 -6.13
CA TRP A 137 -10.45 -17.71 -4.99
C TRP A 137 -9.68 -18.04 -3.72
N LEU A 138 -9.38 -17.02 -2.90
CA LEU A 138 -8.86 -17.20 -1.56
C LEU A 138 -9.43 -16.15 -0.60
N LYS A 139 -9.37 -16.45 0.70
CA LYS A 139 -9.70 -15.47 1.74
C LYS A 139 -8.57 -14.47 1.91
N THR A 140 -8.93 -13.19 2.02
CA THR A 140 -7.99 -12.05 2.11
C THR A 140 -7.67 -11.66 3.54
N LYS A 141 -7.59 -12.62 4.45
CA LYS A 141 -7.11 -12.39 5.81
C LYS A 141 -5.59 -12.40 5.82
N ASN A 142 -4.96 -11.50 6.58
CA ASN A 142 -3.52 -11.44 6.79
C ASN A 142 -2.72 -11.29 5.48
N VAL A 143 -2.92 -10.16 4.82
CA VAL A 143 -2.25 -9.78 3.57
C VAL A 143 -1.62 -8.40 3.68
N TRP A 144 -0.57 -8.15 2.89
CA TRP A 144 0.05 -6.84 2.72
C TRP A 144 -0.39 -6.22 1.39
N GLY A 145 -1.18 -5.16 1.43
CA GLY A 145 -1.70 -4.49 0.24
C GLY A 145 -3.12 -3.99 0.44
N SER A 146 -3.73 -3.48 -0.64
CA SER A 146 -5.12 -3.01 -0.64
C SER A 146 -6.06 -4.11 -1.12
N ILE A 147 -7.19 -4.24 -0.43
CA ILE A 147 -8.35 -5.02 -0.81
C ILE A 147 -9.49 -4.02 -0.89
N ASN A 148 -9.70 -3.45 -2.06
CA ASN A 148 -10.81 -2.55 -2.35
C ASN A 148 -11.92 -3.31 -3.08
#